data_8f512da6a1c0fe6fa045d29b7ae2453c
#
_entry.id   8f512da6a1c0fe6fa045d29b7ae2453c
#
_cell.length_a   1.000
_cell.length_b   1.000
_cell.length_c   1.000
_cell.angle_alpha   90.00
_cell.angle_beta   90.00
_cell.angle_gamma   90.00
#
_symmetry.space_group_name_H-M   'P 1'
#
loop_
_entity.id
_entity.type
_entity.pdbx_description
1 polymer ?
#
loop_
_entity_poly.entity_id
_entity_poly.type
_entity_poly.pdbx_seq_one_letter_code
_entity_poly.pdbx_strand_id
1 'polypeptide(L)'
;MTTSPEASVEARDLTRKFGDFTAVDSVSFAVRPGEIFGFLGPNGAGKTTTIRMLTSLLPPTSGAATVAGHDVATAGDRVRRSIGYMSQLFSLYLDLKVIENLELFAGLYDLPPERVRERTAWALETAGLDDRRETLTGTLPLGLKQRLALGCAALHQPAVLFLDEPTSGVDPRARRRFWDLIDRLAEGGTTVLVSTHYMEEAEYCHRLALMNRGRLIALDRPAALREGFPGTILDVRVEGDPARAVAALENVEAASDVGMYGRALHVRVEAPDAGRRAVVDRLTREGLGVVSAEPVPASLEDVFVALVRQEGGAAEG
;
A
#
# COMPACT_ATOMS: atom_id res chain seq x y z
N MET A 1 19.22 14.91 -26.22
CA MET A 1 17.82 14.59 -25.84
C MET A 1 17.86 13.28 -25.09
N THR A 2 17.94 13.33 -23.78
CA THR A 2 17.85 12.14 -22.92
C THR A 2 16.39 11.72 -22.92
N THR A 3 16.05 10.66 -23.64
CA THR A 3 14.76 9.97 -23.51
C THR A 3 14.62 9.54 -22.04
N SER A 4 13.67 10.10 -21.31
CA SER A 4 13.28 9.56 -20.02
C SER A 4 13.01 8.08 -20.19
N PRO A 5 13.48 7.18 -19.29
CA PRO A 5 13.16 5.77 -19.40
C PRO A 5 11.65 5.62 -19.47
N GLU A 6 11.18 4.87 -20.46
CA GLU A 6 9.75 4.62 -20.69
C GLU A 6 9.14 4.03 -19.40
N ALA A 7 8.02 4.58 -18.94
CA ALA A 7 7.40 4.14 -17.70
C ALA A 7 6.94 2.66 -17.81
N SER A 8 7.20 1.87 -16.77
CA SER A 8 6.68 0.49 -16.70
C SER A 8 5.16 0.43 -16.60
N VAL A 9 4.57 1.42 -15.92
CA VAL A 9 3.11 1.61 -15.81
C VAL A 9 2.82 3.09 -15.95
N GLU A 10 1.84 3.43 -16.79
CA GLU A 10 1.34 4.78 -16.93
C GLU A 10 -0.20 4.76 -16.94
N ALA A 11 -0.83 5.65 -16.18
CA ALA A 11 -2.26 5.89 -16.17
C ALA A 11 -2.52 7.37 -16.44
N ARG A 12 -3.52 7.67 -17.28
CA ARG A 12 -3.95 9.03 -17.65
C ARG A 12 -5.46 9.13 -17.52
N ASP A 13 -5.92 9.92 -16.56
CA ASP A 13 -7.33 10.19 -16.25
C ASP A 13 -8.17 8.92 -16.14
N LEU A 14 -7.53 7.86 -15.56
CA LEU A 14 -8.11 6.53 -15.47
C LEU A 14 -9.34 6.56 -14.57
N THR A 15 -10.49 6.18 -15.12
CA THR A 15 -11.78 6.29 -14.42
C THR A 15 -12.56 4.98 -14.52
N ARG A 16 -13.21 4.60 -13.41
CA ARG A 16 -14.15 3.47 -13.38
C ARG A 16 -15.44 3.84 -12.67
N LYS A 17 -16.56 3.65 -13.39
CA LYS A 17 -17.92 3.81 -12.86
C LYS A 17 -18.65 2.47 -12.86
N PHE A 18 -19.50 2.28 -11.86
CA PHE A 18 -20.44 1.18 -11.72
C PHE A 18 -21.83 1.78 -11.52
N GLY A 19 -22.61 1.90 -12.62
CA GLY A 19 -23.81 2.73 -12.62
C GLY A 19 -23.47 4.17 -12.26
N ASP A 20 -24.14 4.71 -11.25
CA ASP A 20 -23.91 6.08 -10.75
C ASP A 20 -22.71 6.19 -9.78
N PHE A 21 -22.19 5.07 -9.30
CA PHE A 21 -21.06 5.06 -8.38
C PHE A 21 -19.73 5.15 -9.13
N THR A 22 -18.92 6.17 -8.82
CA THR A 22 -17.56 6.33 -9.34
C THR A 22 -16.55 5.74 -8.36
N ALA A 23 -16.02 4.57 -8.69
CA ALA A 23 -15.04 3.85 -7.86
C ALA A 23 -13.61 4.36 -8.01
N VAL A 24 -13.26 4.88 -9.20
CA VAL A 24 -11.98 5.55 -9.50
C VAL A 24 -12.30 6.73 -10.41
N ASP A 25 -11.79 7.90 -10.06
CA ASP A 25 -12.09 9.18 -10.70
C ASP A 25 -10.82 9.89 -11.16
N SER A 26 -10.57 9.85 -12.47
CA SER A 26 -9.52 10.61 -13.17
C SER A 26 -8.11 10.46 -12.57
N VAL A 27 -7.71 9.24 -12.25
CA VAL A 27 -6.42 8.96 -11.62
C VAL A 27 -5.31 8.95 -12.67
N SER A 28 -4.26 9.78 -12.45
CA SER A 28 -3.11 9.90 -13.35
C SER A 28 -1.79 9.74 -12.60
N PHE A 29 -0.93 8.82 -13.04
CA PHE A 29 0.40 8.57 -12.47
C PHE A 29 1.28 7.78 -13.44
N ALA A 30 2.59 7.78 -13.18
CA ALA A 30 3.56 6.96 -13.89
C ALA A 30 4.50 6.27 -12.90
N VAL A 31 4.86 5.01 -13.17
CA VAL A 31 5.77 4.18 -12.36
C VAL A 31 7.00 3.84 -13.18
N ARG A 32 8.18 4.03 -12.61
CA ARG A 32 9.47 3.79 -13.27
C ARG A 32 9.83 2.30 -13.24
N PRO A 33 10.66 1.81 -14.17
CA PRO A 33 11.23 0.47 -14.08
C PRO A 33 11.96 0.23 -12.74
N GLY A 34 11.72 -0.92 -12.10
CA GLY A 34 12.33 -1.27 -10.82
C GLY A 34 11.82 -0.46 -9.60
N GLU A 35 10.78 0.35 -9.77
CA GLU A 35 10.19 1.12 -8.68
C GLU A 35 9.22 0.26 -7.86
N ILE A 36 9.27 0.40 -6.53
CA ILE A 36 8.22 -0.07 -5.62
C ILE A 36 7.25 1.09 -5.41
N PHE A 37 6.05 0.97 -5.96
CA PHE A 37 5.02 1.99 -5.94
C PHE A 37 3.82 1.54 -5.10
N GLY A 38 3.48 2.29 -4.06
CA GLY A 38 2.41 1.97 -3.13
C GLY A 38 1.12 2.74 -3.40
N PHE A 39 -0.02 2.04 -3.45
CA PHE A 39 -1.34 2.65 -3.29
C PHE A 39 -1.73 2.56 -1.82
N LEU A 40 -1.80 3.69 -1.15
CA LEU A 40 -2.16 3.80 0.27
C LEU A 40 -3.52 4.48 0.42
N GLY A 41 -4.36 3.95 1.29
CA GLY A 41 -5.67 4.53 1.60
C GLY A 41 -6.61 3.53 2.27
N PRO A 42 -7.75 3.99 2.80
CA PRO A 42 -8.71 3.14 3.49
C PRO A 42 -9.37 2.13 2.55
N ASN A 43 -10.15 1.22 3.14
CA ASN A 43 -10.99 0.31 2.37
C ASN A 43 -12.01 1.11 1.57
N GLY A 44 -12.25 0.71 0.30
CA GLY A 44 -13.13 1.46 -0.60
C GLY A 44 -12.50 2.69 -1.27
N ALA A 45 -11.22 3.04 -1.00
CA ALA A 45 -10.56 4.17 -1.64
C ALA A 45 -10.31 4.01 -3.16
N GLY A 46 -10.56 2.85 -3.75
CA GLY A 46 -10.37 2.59 -5.19
C GLY A 46 -9.10 1.81 -5.55
N LYS A 47 -8.24 1.45 -4.58
CA LYS A 47 -6.95 0.77 -4.79
C LYS A 47 -7.07 -0.51 -5.63
N THR A 48 -7.85 -1.48 -5.15
CA THR A 48 -8.10 -2.76 -5.85
C THR A 48 -8.75 -2.54 -7.22
N THR A 49 -9.66 -1.59 -7.35
CA THR A 49 -10.30 -1.26 -8.65
C THR A 49 -9.26 -0.72 -9.63
N THR A 50 -8.35 0.14 -9.19
CA THR A 50 -7.23 0.64 -10.00
C THR A 50 -6.32 -0.51 -10.45
N ILE A 51 -5.90 -1.39 -9.53
CA ILE A 51 -5.08 -2.56 -9.86
C ILE A 51 -5.80 -3.45 -10.89
N ARG A 52 -7.09 -3.72 -10.72
CA ARG A 52 -7.87 -4.55 -11.68
C ARG A 52 -7.95 -3.93 -13.07
N MET A 53 -8.01 -2.61 -13.18
CA MET A 53 -7.94 -1.93 -14.47
C MET A 53 -6.55 -2.08 -15.11
N LEU A 54 -5.49 -1.86 -14.34
CA LEU A 54 -4.11 -1.99 -14.81
C LEU A 54 -3.74 -3.42 -15.23
N THR A 55 -4.30 -4.43 -14.56
CA THR A 55 -4.10 -5.85 -14.89
C THR A 55 -5.01 -6.34 -16.02
N SER A 56 -5.80 -5.45 -16.64
CA SER A 56 -6.81 -5.79 -17.67
C SER A 56 -7.85 -6.82 -17.21
N LEU A 57 -8.11 -6.93 -15.90
CA LEU A 57 -9.21 -7.73 -15.35
C LEU A 57 -10.53 -6.96 -15.32
N LEU A 58 -10.46 -5.64 -15.41
CA LEU A 58 -11.60 -4.74 -15.42
C LEU A 58 -11.35 -3.64 -16.47
N PRO A 59 -12.22 -3.46 -17.48
CA PRO A 59 -12.04 -2.37 -18.43
C PRO A 59 -12.28 -1.02 -17.75
N PRO A 60 -11.50 0.03 -18.05
CA PRO A 60 -11.80 1.39 -17.62
C PRO A 60 -13.10 1.89 -18.28
N THR A 61 -13.79 2.82 -17.63
CA THR A 61 -14.94 3.54 -18.23
C THR A 61 -14.45 4.66 -19.13
N SER A 62 -13.36 5.34 -18.74
CA SER A 62 -12.67 6.37 -19.54
C SER A 62 -11.22 6.50 -19.07
N GLY A 63 -10.45 7.31 -19.78
CA GLY A 63 -9.00 7.42 -19.59
C GLY A 63 -8.24 6.30 -20.29
N ALA A 64 -6.94 6.24 -20.09
CA ALA A 64 -6.06 5.25 -20.70
C ALA A 64 -4.99 4.79 -19.71
N ALA A 65 -4.50 3.56 -19.88
CA ALA A 65 -3.32 3.10 -19.16
C ALA A 65 -2.50 2.13 -20.01
N THR A 66 -1.19 2.14 -19.77
CA THR A 66 -0.24 1.19 -20.34
C THR A 66 0.52 0.46 -19.24
N VAL A 67 0.76 -0.83 -19.44
CA VAL A 67 1.53 -1.68 -18.52
C VAL A 67 2.52 -2.49 -19.37
N ALA A 68 3.81 -2.42 -19.02
CA ALA A 68 4.88 -3.05 -19.78
C ALA A 68 4.82 -2.71 -21.28
N GLY A 69 4.49 -1.45 -21.62
CA GLY A 69 4.33 -0.98 -23.01
C GLY A 69 3.03 -1.42 -23.71
N HIS A 70 2.11 -2.08 -23.03
CA HIS A 70 0.87 -2.58 -23.61
C HIS A 70 -0.35 -1.82 -23.05
N ASP A 71 -1.25 -1.40 -23.94
CA ASP A 71 -2.51 -0.74 -23.58
C ASP A 71 -3.47 -1.73 -22.89
N VAL A 72 -4.00 -1.36 -21.72
CA VAL A 72 -4.81 -2.23 -20.87
C VAL A 72 -6.19 -2.54 -21.46
N ALA A 73 -6.72 -1.68 -22.35
CA ALA A 73 -8.04 -1.84 -22.95
C ALA A 73 -8.00 -2.69 -24.21
N THR A 74 -6.93 -2.59 -25.01
CA THR A 74 -6.84 -3.21 -26.34
C THR A 74 -5.89 -4.40 -26.42
N ALA A 75 -4.93 -4.50 -25.49
CA ALA A 75 -3.89 -5.54 -25.48
C ALA A 75 -3.87 -6.38 -24.18
N GLY A 76 -5.03 -6.63 -23.58
CA GLY A 76 -5.17 -7.28 -22.28
C GLY A 76 -4.44 -8.62 -22.15
N ASP A 77 -4.39 -9.45 -23.19
CA ASP A 77 -3.64 -10.72 -23.17
C ASP A 77 -2.13 -10.50 -23.05
N ARG A 78 -1.61 -9.47 -23.73
CA ARG A 78 -0.19 -9.11 -23.63
C ARG A 78 0.14 -8.55 -22.26
N VAL A 79 -0.74 -7.70 -21.70
CA VAL A 79 -0.62 -7.21 -20.32
C VAL A 79 -0.52 -8.40 -19.37
N ARG A 80 -1.49 -9.33 -19.39
CA ARG A 80 -1.53 -10.48 -18.47
C ARG A 80 -0.30 -11.41 -18.57
N ARG A 81 0.27 -11.56 -19.76
CA ARG A 81 1.52 -12.33 -19.95
C ARG A 81 2.76 -11.61 -19.42
N SER A 82 2.73 -10.28 -19.32
CA SER A 82 3.87 -9.45 -18.89
C SER A 82 3.88 -9.16 -17.40
N ILE A 83 2.81 -9.52 -16.68
CA ILE A 83 2.64 -9.20 -15.26
C ILE A 83 2.55 -10.44 -14.39
N GLY A 84 2.98 -10.32 -13.14
CA GLY A 84 2.54 -11.18 -12.06
C GLY A 84 1.44 -10.49 -11.24
N TYR A 85 0.46 -11.23 -10.79
CA TYR A 85 -0.63 -10.67 -10.00
C TYR A 85 -0.93 -11.54 -8.78
N MET A 86 -0.85 -10.94 -7.62
CA MET A 86 -1.27 -11.54 -6.36
C MET A 86 -2.51 -10.78 -5.87
N SER A 87 -3.67 -11.44 -5.94
CA SER A 87 -4.94 -10.85 -5.49
C SER A 87 -5.09 -10.94 -3.96
N GLN A 88 -5.96 -10.11 -3.40
CA GLN A 88 -6.29 -10.10 -1.98
C GLN A 88 -6.83 -11.46 -1.48
N LEU A 89 -7.60 -12.17 -2.29
CA LEU A 89 -8.03 -13.54 -2.01
C LEU A 89 -6.96 -14.52 -2.52
N PHE A 90 -6.71 -15.58 -1.74
CA PHE A 90 -5.70 -16.57 -2.12
C PHE A 90 -5.92 -17.15 -3.51
N SER A 91 -4.90 -17.00 -4.36
CA SER A 91 -4.85 -17.64 -5.68
C SER A 91 -4.31 -19.08 -5.60
N LEU A 92 -3.83 -19.52 -4.41
CA LEU A 92 -3.21 -20.83 -4.23
C LEU A 92 -4.28 -21.94 -4.08
N TYR A 93 -3.98 -23.10 -4.61
CA TYR A 93 -4.76 -24.30 -4.42
C TYR A 93 -4.33 -24.95 -3.11
N LEU A 94 -5.22 -24.91 -2.11
CA LEU A 94 -4.91 -25.30 -0.73
C LEU A 94 -4.80 -26.84 -0.55
N ASP A 95 -5.38 -27.59 -1.44
CA ASP A 95 -5.35 -29.05 -1.55
C ASP A 95 -4.14 -29.59 -2.32
N LEU A 96 -3.37 -28.71 -2.95
CA LEU A 96 -2.11 -29.05 -3.59
C LEU A 96 -0.94 -28.83 -2.63
N LYS A 97 0.15 -29.58 -2.85
CA LYS A 97 1.44 -29.35 -2.21
C LYS A 97 2.06 -28.05 -2.68
N VAL A 98 3.04 -27.56 -1.92
CA VAL A 98 3.81 -26.36 -2.28
C VAL A 98 4.41 -26.48 -3.68
N ILE A 99 5.09 -27.59 -3.97
CA ILE A 99 5.71 -27.81 -5.29
C ILE A 99 4.66 -27.93 -6.41
N GLU A 100 3.54 -28.58 -6.15
CA GLU A 100 2.46 -28.75 -7.13
C GLU A 100 1.81 -27.39 -7.49
N ASN A 101 1.66 -26.46 -6.53
CA ASN A 101 1.24 -25.10 -6.83
C ASN A 101 2.24 -24.41 -7.76
N LEU A 102 3.55 -24.48 -7.48
CA LEU A 102 4.58 -23.85 -8.32
C LEU A 102 4.58 -24.45 -9.74
N GLU A 103 4.48 -25.77 -9.87
CA GLU A 103 4.42 -26.45 -11.17
C GLU A 103 3.15 -26.09 -11.95
N LEU A 104 2.01 -25.98 -11.27
CA LEU A 104 0.77 -25.53 -11.89
C LEU A 104 0.88 -24.12 -12.42
N PHE A 105 1.42 -23.18 -11.60
CA PHE A 105 1.61 -21.79 -12.05
C PHE A 105 2.67 -21.69 -13.16
N ALA A 106 3.72 -22.52 -13.14
CA ALA A 106 4.67 -22.62 -14.25
C ALA A 106 3.97 -23.00 -15.56
N GLY A 107 3.04 -23.97 -15.51
CA GLY A 107 2.22 -24.35 -16.65
C GLY A 107 1.26 -23.24 -17.09
N LEU A 108 0.61 -22.54 -16.16
CA LEU A 108 -0.30 -21.43 -16.48
C LEU A 108 0.41 -20.23 -17.15
N TYR A 109 1.70 -20.03 -16.85
CA TYR A 109 2.53 -19.01 -17.48
C TYR A 109 3.31 -19.51 -18.72
N ASP A 110 3.01 -20.71 -19.23
CA ASP A 110 3.68 -21.32 -20.39
C ASP A 110 5.21 -21.35 -20.23
N LEU A 111 5.74 -21.61 -19.00
CA LEU A 111 7.18 -21.72 -18.81
C LEU A 111 7.72 -22.93 -19.59
N PRO A 112 8.83 -22.75 -20.36
CA PRO A 112 9.48 -23.87 -21.02
C PRO A 112 9.93 -24.93 -20.00
N PRO A 113 9.76 -26.23 -20.29
CA PRO A 113 10.06 -27.34 -19.36
C PRO A 113 11.47 -27.27 -18.74
N GLU A 114 12.45 -26.82 -19.51
CA GLU A 114 13.84 -26.66 -19.07
C GLU A 114 13.97 -25.58 -17.99
N ARG A 115 13.11 -24.57 -17.99
CA ARG A 115 13.10 -23.49 -16.99
C ARG A 115 12.26 -23.78 -15.76
N VAL A 116 11.28 -24.67 -15.85
CA VAL A 116 10.38 -25.00 -14.73
C VAL A 116 11.17 -25.41 -13.50
N ARG A 117 12.13 -26.34 -13.65
CA ARG A 117 12.94 -26.83 -12.52
C ARG A 117 13.77 -25.72 -11.87
N GLU A 118 14.41 -24.88 -12.66
CA GLU A 118 15.20 -23.73 -12.16
C GLU A 118 14.31 -22.75 -11.40
N ARG A 119 13.17 -22.37 -12.02
CA ARG A 119 12.29 -21.34 -11.45
C ARG A 119 11.53 -21.82 -10.23
N THR A 120 11.11 -23.07 -10.17
CA THR A 120 10.50 -23.64 -8.97
C THR A 120 11.51 -23.76 -7.83
N ALA A 121 12.76 -24.15 -8.09
CA ALA A 121 13.82 -24.13 -7.08
C ALA A 121 14.06 -22.73 -6.55
N TRP A 122 14.20 -21.73 -7.43
CA TRP A 122 14.33 -20.33 -7.06
C TRP A 122 13.15 -19.84 -6.20
N ALA A 123 11.92 -20.20 -6.55
CA ALA A 123 10.73 -19.78 -5.80
C ALA A 123 10.69 -20.42 -4.40
N LEU A 124 11.06 -21.68 -4.27
CA LEU A 124 11.17 -22.38 -2.98
C LEU A 124 12.19 -21.70 -2.08
N GLU A 125 13.42 -21.51 -2.57
CA GLU A 125 14.50 -20.83 -1.86
C GLU A 125 14.07 -19.43 -1.42
N THR A 126 13.56 -18.63 -2.38
CA THR A 126 13.15 -17.24 -2.15
C THR A 126 12.02 -17.16 -1.10
N ALA A 127 11.05 -18.07 -1.16
CA ALA A 127 9.97 -18.14 -0.19
C ALA A 127 10.39 -18.76 1.17
N GLY A 128 11.58 -19.39 1.24
CA GLY A 128 12.04 -20.17 2.40
C GLY A 128 11.16 -21.39 2.65
N LEU A 129 10.90 -22.17 1.62
CA LEU A 129 10.02 -23.33 1.59
C LEU A 129 10.71 -24.61 1.11
N ASP A 130 12.04 -24.63 1.02
CA ASP A 130 12.81 -25.77 0.54
C ASP A 130 12.54 -27.06 1.33
N ASP A 131 12.43 -26.94 2.66
CA ASP A 131 12.15 -28.04 3.59
C ASP A 131 10.66 -28.42 3.61
N ARG A 132 9.79 -27.69 2.89
CA ARG A 132 8.32 -27.81 2.90
C ARG A 132 7.71 -28.08 1.53
N ARG A 133 8.51 -28.40 0.54
CA ARG A 133 8.05 -28.59 -0.85
C ARG A 133 6.92 -29.60 -0.98
N GLU A 134 6.94 -30.68 -0.17
CA GLU A 134 5.93 -31.73 -0.15
C GLU A 134 4.77 -31.48 0.83
N THR A 135 4.77 -30.33 1.54
CA THR A 135 3.73 -29.95 2.50
C THR A 135 2.48 -29.49 1.75
N LEU A 136 1.29 -29.91 2.22
CA LEU A 136 0.02 -29.38 1.71
C LEU A 136 -0.08 -27.88 2.00
N THR A 137 -0.36 -27.09 0.97
CA THR A 137 -0.42 -25.63 1.06
C THR A 137 -1.43 -25.17 2.11
N GLY A 138 -2.57 -25.84 2.24
CA GLY A 138 -3.60 -25.52 3.23
C GLY A 138 -3.11 -25.55 4.68
N THR A 139 -2.07 -26.34 5.00
CA THR A 139 -1.53 -26.50 6.36
C THR A 139 -0.44 -25.46 6.70
N LEU A 140 0.03 -24.70 5.72
CA LEU A 140 1.05 -23.67 5.95
C LEU A 140 0.50 -22.50 6.80
N PRO A 141 1.30 -21.91 7.68
CA PRO A 141 1.02 -20.59 8.25
C PRO A 141 0.76 -19.54 7.20
N LEU A 142 -0.08 -18.54 7.52
CA LEU A 142 -0.48 -17.48 6.58
C LEU A 142 0.69 -16.79 5.90
N GLY A 143 1.70 -16.37 6.66
CA GLY A 143 2.88 -15.69 6.11
C GLY A 143 3.70 -16.56 5.13
N LEU A 144 3.67 -17.90 5.27
CA LEU A 144 4.30 -18.82 4.31
C LEU A 144 3.46 -18.97 3.04
N LYS A 145 2.11 -19.00 3.18
CA LYS A 145 1.19 -18.98 2.04
C LYS A 145 1.38 -17.72 1.20
N GLN A 146 1.52 -16.55 1.85
CA GLN A 146 1.75 -15.30 1.15
C GLN A 146 3.08 -15.29 0.39
N ARG A 147 4.17 -15.83 1.00
CA ARG A 147 5.45 -15.94 0.30
C ARG A 147 5.40 -16.93 -0.86
N LEU A 148 4.67 -18.05 -0.71
CA LEU A 148 4.42 -18.97 -1.82
C LEU A 148 3.65 -18.28 -2.96
N ALA A 149 2.58 -17.53 -2.64
CA ALA A 149 1.78 -16.81 -3.62
C ALA A 149 2.62 -15.78 -4.38
N LEU A 150 3.50 -15.04 -3.68
CA LEU A 150 4.46 -14.14 -4.31
C LEU A 150 5.43 -14.90 -5.23
N GLY A 151 5.97 -16.04 -4.78
CA GLY A 151 6.82 -16.90 -5.59
C GLY A 151 6.10 -17.38 -6.87
N CYS A 152 4.85 -17.82 -6.76
CA CYS A 152 4.03 -18.19 -7.92
C CYS A 152 3.83 -16.99 -8.88
N ALA A 153 3.48 -15.82 -8.37
CA ALA A 153 3.26 -14.62 -9.18
C ALA A 153 4.54 -14.12 -9.88
N ALA A 154 5.72 -14.36 -9.30
CA ALA A 154 7.02 -13.95 -9.84
C ALA A 154 7.74 -15.06 -10.63
N LEU A 155 7.14 -16.24 -10.76
CA LEU A 155 7.78 -17.43 -11.31
C LEU A 155 8.30 -17.26 -12.74
N HIS A 156 7.55 -16.59 -13.59
CA HIS A 156 7.86 -16.32 -15.01
C HIS A 156 8.68 -15.05 -15.23
N GLN A 157 9.20 -14.42 -14.16
CA GLN A 157 10.00 -13.18 -14.21
C GLN A 157 9.25 -12.01 -14.89
N PRO A 158 8.08 -11.62 -14.38
CA PRO A 158 7.31 -10.54 -14.98
C PRO A 158 8.06 -9.21 -14.91
N ALA A 159 7.81 -8.34 -15.90
CA ALA A 159 8.32 -6.97 -15.89
C ALA A 159 7.66 -6.13 -14.78
N VAL A 160 6.39 -6.42 -14.48
CA VAL A 160 5.60 -5.71 -13.47
C VAL A 160 4.87 -6.71 -12.58
N LEU A 161 4.93 -6.49 -11.27
CA LEU A 161 4.26 -7.30 -10.26
C LEU A 161 3.21 -6.45 -9.53
N PHE A 162 1.97 -6.92 -9.54
CA PHE A 162 0.86 -6.30 -8.82
C PHE A 162 0.53 -7.13 -7.57
N LEU A 163 0.50 -6.47 -6.41
CA LEU A 163 0.24 -7.08 -5.11
C LEU A 163 -0.91 -6.35 -4.43
N ASP A 164 -2.06 -7.00 -4.32
CA ASP A 164 -3.26 -6.38 -3.74
C ASP A 164 -3.43 -6.82 -2.29
N GLU A 165 -3.08 -5.93 -1.35
CA GLU A 165 -3.06 -6.15 0.11
C GLU A 165 -2.35 -7.45 0.54
N PRO A 166 -1.11 -7.68 0.10
CA PRO A 166 -0.47 -8.99 0.16
C PRO A 166 -0.16 -9.48 1.58
N THR A 167 -0.14 -8.59 2.57
CA THR A 167 0.25 -8.87 3.95
C THR A 167 -0.91 -8.73 4.94
N SER A 168 -2.15 -8.63 4.43
CA SER A 168 -3.34 -8.55 5.29
C SER A 168 -3.45 -9.78 6.19
N GLY A 169 -3.61 -9.55 7.50
CA GLY A 169 -3.70 -10.61 8.51
C GLY A 169 -2.38 -11.33 8.84
N VAL A 170 -1.25 -10.91 8.27
CA VAL A 170 0.08 -11.48 8.53
C VAL A 170 0.72 -10.83 9.75
N ASP A 171 1.36 -11.63 10.60
CA ASP A 171 2.08 -11.12 11.77
C ASP A 171 3.25 -10.20 11.38
N PRO A 172 3.67 -9.25 12.26
CA PRO A 172 4.67 -8.24 11.91
C PRO A 172 6.02 -8.80 11.46
N ARG A 173 6.47 -9.94 12.00
CA ARG A 173 7.76 -10.56 11.61
C ARG A 173 7.68 -11.18 10.23
N ALA A 174 6.57 -11.88 9.93
CA ALA A 174 6.35 -12.47 8.60
C ALA A 174 6.13 -11.37 7.56
N ARG A 175 5.45 -10.26 7.91
CA ARG A 175 5.27 -9.07 7.07
C ARG A 175 6.62 -8.47 6.66
N ARG A 176 7.53 -8.24 7.61
CA ARG A 176 8.86 -7.71 7.30
C ARG A 176 9.62 -8.61 6.31
N ARG A 177 9.62 -9.93 6.53
CA ARG A 177 10.24 -10.88 5.61
C ARG A 177 9.61 -10.87 4.21
N PHE A 178 8.32 -10.58 4.12
CA PHE A 178 7.63 -10.43 2.84
C PHE A 178 8.12 -9.18 2.09
N TRP A 179 8.29 -8.05 2.80
CA TRP A 179 8.84 -6.84 2.23
C TRP A 179 10.30 -6.98 1.79
N ASP A 180 11.13 -7.72 2.55
CA ASP A 180 12.49 -8.07 2.14
C ASP A 180 12.52 -8.86 0.80
N LEU A 181 11.46 -9.63 0.49
CA LEU A 181 11.31 -10.30 -0.82
C LEU A 181 10.95 -9.32 -1.93
N ILE A 182 10.04 -8.39 -1.66
CA ILE A 182 9.66 -7.34 -2.62
C ILE A 182 10.89 -6.51 -3.00
N ASP A 183 11.69 -6.09 -2.02
CA ASP A 183 12.91 -5.30 -2.25
C ASP A 183 13.87 -6.05 -3.19
N ARG A 184 14.15 -7.33 -2.92
CA ARG A 184 15.02 -8.14 -3.79
C ARG A 184 14.49 -8.29 -5.22
N LEU A 185 13.17 -8.40 -5.40
CA LEU A 185 12.55 -8.44 -6.72
C LEU A 185 12.72 -7.12 -7.46
N ALA A 186 12.56 -6.01 -6.75
CA ALA A 186 12.73 -4.66 -7.32
C ALA A 186 14.20 -4.37 -7.66
N GLU A 187 15.15 -4.74 -6.80
CA GLU A 187 16.60 -4.69 -7.07
C GLU A 187 16.98 -5.54 -8.30
N GLY A 188 16.28 -6.66 -8.52
CA GLY A 188 16.38 -7.49 -9.71
C GLY A 188 15.76 -6.90 -10.98
N GLY A 189 15.18 -5.69 -10.90
CA GLY A 189 14.59 -4.95 -12.02
C GLY A 189 13.08 -5.11 -12.20
N THR A 190 12.42 -5.92 -11.38
CA THR A 190 10.94 -6.04 -11.43
C THR A 190 10.29 -4.78 -10.84
N THR A 191 9.39 -4.16 -11.60
CA THR A 191 8.56 -3.04 -11.08
C THR A 191 7.45 -3.61 -10.20
N VAL A 192 7.24 -3.06 -9.01
CA VAL A 192 6.23 -3.56 -8.07
C VAL A 192 5.19 -2.49 -7.76
N LEU A 193 3.92 -2.81 -7.98
CA LEU A 193 2.80 -2.00 -7.50
C LEU A 193 2.10 -2.76 -6.38
N VAL A 194 2.03 -2.16 -5.20
CA VAL A 194 1.42 -2.77 -4.03
C VAL A 194 0.30 -1.88 -3.48
N SER A 195 -0.85 -2.46 -3.15
CA SER A 195 -1.88 -1.77 -2.36
C SER A 195 -1.76 -2.16 -0.90
N THR A 196 -1.94 -1.21 -0.02
CA THR A 196 -2.01 -1.42 1.42
C THR A 196 -2.90 -0.37 2.10
N HIS A 197 -3.42 -0.70 3.26
CA HIS A 197 -4.04 0.23 4.19
C HIS A 197 -3.17 0.42 5.46
N TYR A 198 -2.03 -0.27 5.54
CA TYR A 198 -1.09 -0.15 6.65
C TYR A 198 -0.07 0.95 6.38
N MET A 199 -0.09 2.03 7.19
CA MET A 199 0.83 3.15 7.05
C MET A 199 2.30 2.74 7.23
N GLU A 200 2.57 1.75 8.09
CA GLU A 200 3.92 1.21 8.29
C GLU A 200 4.49 0.55 7.01
N GLU A 201 3.65 -0.05 6.19
CA GLU A 201 4.07 -0.68 4.94
C GLU A 201 4.43 0.33 3.86
N ALA A 202 3.77 1.49 3.90
CA ALA A 202 4.03 2.56 2.97
C ALA A 202 5.47 3.09 3.04
N GLU A 203 6.14 2.95 4.19
CA GLU A 203 7.54 3.35 4.37
C GLU A 203 8.53 2.52 3.53
N TYR A 204 8.14 1.30 3.10
CA TYR A 204 8.95 0.45 2.22
C TYR A 204 8.82 0.84 0.73
N CYS A 205 7.87 1.71 0.38
CA CYS A 205 7.66 2.12 -1.00
C CYS A 205 8.60 3.27 -1.40
N HIS A 206 9.09 3.24 -2.64
CA HIS A 206 9.86 4.35 -3.20
C HIS A 206 8.99 5.59 -3.39
N ARG A 207 7.75 5.41 -3.83
CA ARG A 207 6.72 6.46 -3.95
C ARG A 207 5.35 5.92 -3.57
N LEU A 208 4.51 6.83 -3.09
CA LEU A 208 3.15 6.57 -2.64
C LEU A 208 2.14 7.40 -3.43
N ALA A 209 1.08 6.73 -3.87
CA ALA A 209 -0.16 7.32 -4.29
C ALA A 209 -1.16 7.23 -3.14
N LEU A 210 -1.41 8.33 -2.45
CA LEU A 210 -2.45 8.40 -1.43
C LEU A 210 -3.81 8.49 -2.11
N MET A 211 -4.69 7.54 -1.83
CA MET A 211 -6.02 7.46 -2.44
C MET A 211 -7.12 7.63 -1.41
N ASN A 212 -8.13 8.45 -1.77
CA ASN A 212 -9.35 8.61 -1.00
C ASN A 212 -10.54 8.75 -1.94
N ARG A 213 -11.65 8.04 -1.66
CA ARG A 213 -12.92 8.12 -2.43
C ARG A 213 -12.73 8.07 -3.95
N GLY A 214 -11.87 7.18 -4.42
CA GLY A 214 -11.58 6.99 -5.83
C GLY A 214 -10.61 8.00 -6.45
N ARG A 215 -10.08 8.95 -5.70
CA ARG A 215 -9.18 10.01 -6.17
C ARG A 215 -7.77 9.83 -5.63
N LEU A 216 -6.82 10.33 -6.39
CA LEU A 216 -5.44 10.50 -5.94
C LEU A 216 -5.32 11.84 -5.23
N ILE A 217 -5.07 11.83 -3.91
CA ILE A 217 -4.99 13.05 -3.09
C ILE A 217 -3.55 13.55 -2.90
N ALA A 218 -2.57 12.66 -3.02
CA ALA A 218 -1.14 13.02 -3.06
C ALA A 218 -0.33 11.93 -3.74
N LEU A 219 0.82 12.29 -4.31
CA LEU A 219 1.76 11.38 -4.93
C LEU A 219 3.18 11.88 -4.76
N ASP A 220 3.96 11.26 -3.88
CA ASP A 220 5.38 11.54 -3.69
C ASP A 220 6.08 10.41 -2.90
N ARG A 221 7.38 10.60 -2.60
CA ARG A 221 8.12 9.74 -1.68
C ARG A 221 7.57 9.89 -0.25
N PRO A 222 7.62 8.83 0.58
CA PRO A 222 7.16 8.92 1.98
C PRO A 222 7.78 10.10 2.75
N ALA A 223 9.08 10.31 2.61
CA ALA A 223 9.77 11.43 3.25
C ALA A 223 9.25 12.79 2.79
N ALA A 224 9.09 13.00 1.46
CA ALA A 224 8.59 14.26 0.91
C ALA A 224 7.14 14.56 1.34
N LEU A 225 6.29 13.53 1.44
CA LEU A 225 4.93 13.69 1.96
C LEU A 225 4.92 14.18 3.41
N ARG A 226 5.82 13.65 4.26
CA ARG A 226 5.96 14.12 5.66
C ARG A 226 6.57 15.52 5.76
N GLU A 227 7.60 15.81 4.96
CA GLU A 227 8.25 17.14 4.92
C GLU A 227 7.29 18.23 4.42
N GLY A 228 6.37 17.88 3.52
CA GLY A 228 5.33 18.78 3.02
C GLY A 228 4.14 18.98 3.98
N PHE A 229 4.13 18.32 5.15
CA PHE A 229 3.04 18.42 6.12
C PHE A 229 2.94 19.84 6.69
N PRO A 230 1.77 20.50 6.63
CA PRO A 230 1.62 21.84 7.14
C PRO A 230 1.42 21.84 8.65
N GLY A 231 2.31 22.53 9.38
CA GLY A 231 2.25 22.65 10.84
C GLY A 231 3.18 21.67 11.58
N THR A 232 2.95 21.52 12.87
CA THR A 232 3.73 20.65 13.77
C THR A 232 2.78 19.69 14.47
N ILE A 233 3.18 18.43 14.59
CA ILE A 233 2.48 17.46 15.42
C ILE A 233 3.04 17.48 16.84
N LEU A 234 2.16 17.58 17.81
CA LEU A 234 2.46 17.35 19.23
C LEU A 234 2.04 15.94 19.62
N ASP A 235 2.96 15.11 20.10
CA ASP A 235 2.66 13.85 20.84
C ASP A 235 2.25 14.25 22.26
N VAL A 236 0.97 14.10 22.56
CA VAL A 236 0.40 14.48 23.86
C VAL A 236 -0.01 13.23 24.61
N ARG A 237 0.58 13.05 25.80
CA ARG A 237 0.23 11.95 26.69
C ARG A 237 -0.50 12.48 27.93
N VAL A 238 -1.63 11.87 28.23
CA VAL A 238 -2.45 12.25 29.37
C VAL A 238 -2.60 11.12 30.37
N GLU A 239 -2.85 11.49 31.63
CA GLU A 239 -3.31 10.55 32.66
C GLU A 239 -4.81 10.31 32.46
N GLY A 240 -5.23 9.05 32.48
CA GLY A 240 -6.64 8.66 32.34
C GLY A 240 -7.05 8.27 30.93
N ASP A 241 -8.28 8.65 30.55
CA ASP A 241 -8.88 8.26 29.28
C ASP A 241 -8.48 9.22 28.14
N PRO A 242 -7.73 8.76 27.13
CA PRO A 242 -7.37 9.59 25.97
C PRO A 242 -8.58 10.09 25.16
N ALA A 243 -9.71 9.37 25.14
CA ALA A 243 -10.89 9.79 24.41
C ALA A 243 -11.49 11.08 24.98
N ARG A 244 -11.44 11.28 26.30
CA ARG A 244 -11.83 12.54 26.93
C ARG A 244 -10.91 13.70 26.52
N ALA A 245 -9.64 13.43 26.35
CA ALA A 245 -8.69 14.44 25.92
C ALA A 245 -8.92 14.86 24.46
N VAL A 246 -9.24 13.91 23.55
CA VAL A 246 -9.66 14.22 22.17
C VAL A 246 -10.86 15.16 22.19
N ALA A 247 -11.95 14.79 22.89
CA ALA A 247 -13.15 15.61 22.98
C ALA A 247 -12.89 17.02 23.57
N ALA A 248 -11.98 17.11 24.56
CA ALA A 248 -11.60 18.38 25.15
C ALA A 248 -10.85 19.31 24.17
N LEU A 249 -10.15 18.76 23.19
CA LEU A 249 -9.34 19.50 22.22
C LEU A 249 -10.06 19.82 20.91
N GLU A 250 -11.20 19.20 20.60
CA GLU A 250 -11.95 19.40 19.34
C GLU A 250 -12.29 20.87 19.01
N ASN A 251 -12.41 21.73 20.03
CA ASN A 251 -12.79 23.14 19.86
C ASN A 251 -11.68 24.12 20.30
N VAL A 252 -10.42 23.69 20.27
CA VAL A 252 -9.29 24.57 20.57
C VAL A 252 -8.77 25.17 19.29
N GLU A 253 -8.90 26.50 19.11
CA GLU A 253 -8.51 27.21 17.89
C GLU A 253 -7.03 26.98 17.48
N ALA A 254 -6.15 26.80 18.49
CA ALA A 254 -4.73 26.52 18.26
C ALA A 254 -4.41 25.05 17.97
N ALA A 255 -5.41 24.16 18.04
CA ALA A 255 -5.26 22.72 17.82
C ALA A 255 -6.19 22.28 16.69
N SER A 256 -5.63 21.71 15.66
CA SER A 256 -6.38 21.11 14.57
C SER A 256 -5.97 19.64 14.42
N ASP A 257 -6.80 18.83 13.74
CA ASP A 257 -6.50 17.42 13.48
C ASP A 257 -6.05 16.65 14.74
N VAL A 258 -6.94 16.64 15.74
CA VAL A 258 -6.73 15.87 16.97
C VAL A 258 -7.13 14.43 16.72
N GLY A 259 -6.22 13.49 16.98
CA GLY A 259 -6.46 12.06 16.80
C GLY A 259 -5.73 11.21 17.83
N MET A 260 -6.19 9.97 18.01
CA MET A 260 -5.48 8.98 18.84
C MET A 260 -4.37 8.33 18.03
N TYR A 261 -3.17 8.25 18.61
CA TYR A 261 -2.03 7.55 18.06
C TYR A 261 -1.47 6.58 19.10
N GLY A 262 -1.87 5.33 19.03
CA GLY A 262 -1.58 4.34 20.07
C GLY A 262 -2.15 4.74 21.42
N ARG A 263 -1.28 5.10 22.38
CA ARG A 263 -1.65 5.59 23.72
C ARG A 263 -1.48 7.10 23.91
N ALA A 264 -1.03 7.79 22.86
CA ALA A 264 -0.88 9.24 22.83
C ALA A 264 -1.93 9.87 21.95
N LEU A 265 -2.04 11.19 21.99
CA LEU A 265 -2.77 11.97 21.02
C LEU A 265 -1.78 12.66 20.10
N HIS A 266 -2.03 12.63 18.81
CA HIS A 266 -1.42 13.53 17.86
C HIS A 266 -2.30 14.76 17.68
N VAL A 267 -1.71 15.93 17.89
CA VAL A 267 -2.41 17.21 17.80
C VAL A 267 -1.63 18.10 16.85
N ARG A 268 -2.23 18.47 15.70
CA ARG A 268 -1.62 19.42 14.79
C ARG A 268 -1.77 20.84 15.33
N VAL A 269 -0.65 21.58 15.36
CA VAL A 269 -0.59 22.97 15.74
C VAL A 269 0.18 23.78 14.69
N GLU A 270 -0.20 25.05 14.45
CA GLU A 270 0.52 25.90 13.51
C GLU A 270 1.77 26.50 14.15
N ALA A 271 1.68 26.96 15.39
CA ALA A 271 2.77 27.53 16.16
C ALA A 271 3.15 26.60 17.33
N PRO A 272 4.28 25.90 17.31
CA PRO A 272 4.61 24.82 18.26
C PRO A 272 4.51 25.25 19.71
N ASP A 273 5.15 26.35 20.11
CA ASP A 273 5.16 26.80 21.51
C ASP A 273 3.81 27.34 22.00
N ALA A 274 3.11 28.11 21.14
CA ALA A 274 1.80 28.65 21.48
C ALA A 274 0.74 27.53 21.50
N GLY A 275 0.78 26.65 20.52
CA GLY A 275 -0.12 25.50 20.44
C GLY A 275 0.09 24.53 21.61
N ARG A 276 1.32 24.22 21.95
CA ARG A 276 1.63 23.39 23.14
C ARG A 276 1.06 23.98 24.41
N ARG A 277 1.23 25.28 24.66
CA ARG A 277 0.64 25.95 25.83
C ARG A 277 -0.88 25.86 25.82
N ALA A 278 -1.51 26.19 24.69
CA ALA A 278 -2.97 26.14 24.57
C ALA A 278 -3.54 24.74 24.82
N VAL A 279 -2.91 23.70 24.27
CA VAL A 279 -3.27 22.28 24.47
C VAL A 279 -3.15 21.90 25.94
N VAL A 280 -2.00 22.17 26.58
CA VAL A 280 -1.75 21.83 27.99
C VAL A 280 -2.72 22.56 28.91
N ASP A 281 -2.93 23.87 28.70
CA ASP A 281 -3.85 24.68 29.50
C ASP A 281 -5.31 24.21 29.38
N ARG A 282 -5.72 23.79 28.16
CA ARG A 282 -7.06 23.26 27.95
C ARG A 282 -7.27 21.91 28.67
N LEU A 283 -6.37 20.97 28.49
CA LEU A 283 -6.44 19.67 29.15
C LEU A 283 -6.41 19.80 30.69
N THR A 284 -5.56 20.67 31.22
CA THR A 284 -5.49 20.95 32.66
C THR A 284 -6.80 21.52 33.20
N ARG A 285 -7.45 22.46 32.48
CA ARG A 285 -8.76 23.00 32.86
C ARG A 285 -9.88 21.97 32.86
N GLU A 286 -9.78 20.94 32.00
CA GLU A 286 -10.72 19.81 31.97
C GLU A 286 -10.41 18.73 33.04
N GLY A 287 -9.39 18.98 33.87
CA GLY A 287 -9.00 18.07 34.96
C GLY A 287 -8.22 16.84 34.46
N LEU A 288 -7.60 16.93 33.27
CA LEU A 288 -6.75 15.90 32.70
C LEU A 288 -5.28 16.20 32.99
N GLY A 289 -4.59 15.28 33.67
CA GLY A 289 -3.15 15.37 33.90
C GLY A 289 -2.38 15.20 32.58
N VAL A 290 -1.52 16.16 32.24
CA VAL A 290 -0.66 16.06 31.05
C VAL A 290 0.70 15.51 31.46
N VAL A 291 1.04 14.32 30.98
CA VAL A 291 2.35 13.66 31.23
C VAL A 291 3.44 14.26 30.36
N SER A 292 3.13 14.46 29.07
CA SER A 292 4.05 15.07 28.10
C SER A 292 3.25 15.73 26.96
N ALA A 293 3.84 16.74 26.31
CA ALA A 293 3.36 17.36 25.09
C ALA A 293 4.58 17.84 24.29
N GLU A 294 5.09 16.98 23.43
CA GLU A 294 6.36 17.22 22.74
C GLU A 294 6.17 17.24 21.22
N PRO A 295 6.86 18.12 20.49
CA PRO A 295 6.82 18.12 19.04
C PRO A 295 7.50 16.86 18.49
N VAL A 296 6.83 16.22 17.54
CA VAL A 296 7.33 15.04 16.81
C VAL A 296 7.21 15.23 15.31
N PRO A 297 8.03 14.54 14.51
CA PRO A 297 7.82 14.50 13.06
C PRO A 297 6.45 13.92 12.72
N ALA A 298 5.78 14.50 11.71
CA ALA A 298 4.51 13.97 11.25
C ALA A 298 4.66 12.54 10.70
N SER A 299 3.73 11.67 11.03
CA SER A 299 3.59 10.34 10.43
C SER A 299 2.86 10.42 9.09
N LEU A 300 2.91 9.35 8.28
CA LEU A 300 2.07 9.27 7.07
C LEU A 300 0.57 9.27 7.39
N GLU A 301 0.18 8.80 8.58
CA GLU A 301 -1.20 8.87 9.05
C GLU A 301 -1.65 10.31 9.28
N ASP A 302 -0.81 11.12 9.93
CA ASP A 302 -1.07 12.55 10.12
C ASP A 302 -1.22 13.27 8.77
N VAL A 303 -0.33 12.97 7.81
CA VAL A 303 -0.39 13.52 6.43
C VAL A 303 -1.71 13.13 5.77
N PHE A 304 -2.09 11.85 5.83
CA PHE A 304 -3.31 11.36 5.21
C PHE A 304 -4.56 12.03 5.80
N VAL A 305 -4.67 12.09 7.13
CA VAL A 305 -5.79 12.73 7.83
C VAL A 305 -5.91 14.20 7.43
N ALA A 306 -4.80 14.93 7.42
CA ALA A 306 -4.80 16.35 7.04
C ALA A 306 -5.27 16.56 5.59
N LEU A 307 -4.78 15.75 4.64
CA LEU A 307 -5.17 15.85 3.22
C LEU A 307 -6.65 15.53 3.02
N VAL A 308 -7.19 14.49 3.69
CA VAL A 308 -8.60 14.13 3.60
C VAL A 308 -9.52 15.25 4.13
N ARG A 309 -9.12 15.91 5.21
CA ARG A 309 -9.87 17.06 5.76
C ARG A 309 -9.84 18.29 4.84
N GLN A 310 -8.70 18.57 4.19
CA GLN A 310 -8.60 19.65 3.20
C GLN A 310 -9.54 19.46 2.01
N GLU A 311 -9.80 18.22 1.60
CA GLU A 311 -10.79 17.91 0.55
C GLU A 311 -12.25 17.95 1.03
N GLY A 312 -12.53 18.38 2.27
CA GLY A 312 -13.88 18.48 2.82
C GLY A 312 -14.49 17.14 3.25
N GLY A 313 -13.65 16.13 3.50
CA GLY A 313 -14.05 14.81 3.97
C GLY A 313 -13.83 14.63 5.47
N ALA A 314 -14.76 13.94 6.17
CA ALA A 314 -14.44 13.37 7.47
C ALA A 314 -13.45 12.22 7.26
N ALA A 315 -12.33 12.21 7.98
CA ALA A 315 -11.47 11.04 8.07
C ALA A 315 -12.24 9.98 8.89
N GLU A 316 -12.65 8.90 8.23
CA GLU A 316 -13.16 7.73 8.94
C GLU A 316 -11.97 7.05 9.61
N GLY A 317 -11.97 7.06 10.96
CA GLY A 317 -10.98 6.42 11.81
C GLY A 317 -11.17 4.91 11.92
#